data_f5cd516fe12aa28a679eee9ab072e960
#
_entry.id   f5cd516fe12aa28a679eee9ab072e960
#
_cell.length_a   1.000
_cell.length_b   1.000
_cell.length_c   1.000
_cell.angle_alpha   90.00
_cell.angle_beta   90.00
_cell.angle_gamma   90.00
#
_symmetry.space_group_name_H-M   'P 1'
#
loop_
_entity.id
_entity.type
_entity.pdbx_description
1 polymer ?
#
loop_
_entity_poly.entity_id
_entity_poly.type
_entity_poly.pdbx_seq_one_letter_code
_entity_poly.pdbx_strand_id
1 'polypeptide(L)'
;MRTKLIVGSLLALSALSASAALLDSVNIPKTPQQEAKIELGKMLWFDPRLSLSGKVSCNTCHDLSTNGADTKPLSIGYAGRKGTVNSPTVFNAEKQIAQFWDGRAKTLAEQATGPITNPLEICLLYTSPSPR
;
A
#
# COMPACT_ATOMS: atom_id res chain seq x y z
N MET A 1 -26.57 47.12 50.94
CA MET A 1 -26.43 46.75 49.55
C MET A 1 -25.06 46.06 49.36
N ARG A 2 -25.02 44.75 49.11
CA ARG A 2 -23.77 43.98 48.91
C ARG A 2 -23.65 43.65 47.45
N THR A 3 -22.73 44.33 46.78
CA THR A 3 -22.42 44.11 45.36
C THR A 3 -21.56 42.83 45.26
N LYS A 4 -22.10 41.77 44.65
CA LYS A 4 -21.33 40.55 44.36
C LYS A 4 -20.56 40.76 43.04
N LEU A 5 -19.24 40.83 43.15
CA LEU A 5 -18.36 40.73 41.99
C LEU A 5 -18.37 39.27 41.46
N ILE A 6 -18.88 39.12 40.24
CA ILE A 6 -18.75 37.88 39.50
C ILE A 6 -17.42 37.93 38.76
N VAL A 7 -16.45 37.20 39.26
CA VAL A 7 -15.17 36.96 38.57
C VAL A 7 -15.44 35.88 37.49
N GLY A 8 -15.57 36.31 36.28
CA GLY A 8 -15.67 35.44 35.11
C GLY A 8 -14.29 34.85 34.79
N SER A 9 -14.08 33.59 35.09
CA SER A 9 -12.90 32.86 34.63
C SER A 9 -12.99 32.64 33.13
N LEU A 10 -12.24 33.42 32.33
CA LEU A 10 -11.97 33.08 30.93
C LEU A 10 -11.07 31.85 30.91
N LEU A 11 -11.64 30.68 30.68
CA LEU A 11 -10.87 29.52 30.21
C LEU A 11 -10.41 29.81 28.80
N ALA A 12 -9.16 30.18 28.64
CA ALA A 12 -8.49 30.19 27.35
C ALA A 12 -8.36 28.73 26.88
N LEU A 13 -9.26 28.32 25.99
CA LEU A 13 -9.13 27.07 25.24
C LEU A 13 -7.95 27.24 24.29
N SER A 14 -6.75 26.86 24.70
CA SER A 14 -5.61 26.70 23.81
C SER A 14 -5.93 25.53 22.87
N ALA A 15 -6.43 25.84 21.67
CA ALA A 15 -6.50 24.89 20.58
C ALA A 15 -5.06 24.44 20.30
N LEU A 16 -4.67 23.26 20.82
CA LEU A 16 -3.51 22.56 20.30
C LEU A 16 -3.82 22.26 18.83
N SER A 17 -3.27 23.07 17.95
CA SER A 17 -3.19 22.75 16.53
C SER A 17 -2.31 21.51 16.44
N ALA A 18 -2.92 20.33 16.40
CA ALA A 18 -2.23 19.13 15.97
C ALA A 18 -1.82 19.36 14.52
N SER A 19 -0.60 19.85 14.32
CA SER A 19 0.03 19.81 13.01
C SER A 19 0.13 18.33 12.67
N ALA A 20 -0.83 17.86 11.84
CA ALA A 20 -0.63 16.59 11.15
C ALA A 20 0.69 16.78 10.40
N ALA A 21 1.74 16.15 10.86
CA ALA A 21 3.00 16.10 10.15
C ALA A 21 2.63 15.48 8.79
N LEU A 22 2.55 16.33 7.77
CA LEU A 22 2.38 15.87 6.40
C LEU A 22 3.52 14.89 6.18
N LEU A 23 3.18 13.64 5.92
CA LEU A 23 4.18 12.64 5.57
C LEU A 23 4.96 13.21 4.39
N ASP A 24 6.25 13.43 4.58
CA ASP A 24 7.10 13.90 3.51
C ASP A 24 6.92 12.97 2.32
N SER A 25 6.74 13.55 1.15
CA SER A 25 6.73 12.78 -0.09
C SER A 25 8.01 11.96 -0.16
N VAL A 26 7.92 10.71 -0.60
CA VAL A 26 9.11 9.91 -0.86
C VAL A 26 9.94 10.63 -1.91
N ASN A 27 11.04 11.22 -1.49
CA ASN A 27 11.95 11.91 -2.41
C ASN A 27 12.82 10.85 -3.08
N ILE A 28 12.37 10.34 -4.22
CA ILE A 28 13.13 9.40 -5.03
C ILE A 28 14.16 10.19 -5.84
N PRO A 29 15.45 9.99 -5.62
CA PRO A 29 16.48 10.64 -6.42
C PRO A 29 16.28 10.30 -7.89
N LYS A 30 16.23 11.30 -8.75
CA LYS A 30 15.90 11.13 -10.17
C LYS A 30 17.20 10.97 -11.00
N THR A 31 17.88 9.84 -10.85
CA THR A 31 18.86 9.46 -11.87
C THR A 31 18.13 8.76 -13.04
N PRO A 32 18.67 8.79 -14.26
CA PRO A 32 18.05 8.10 -15.41
C PRO A 32 17.77 6.62 -15.15
N GLN A 33 18.67 5.93 -14.42
CA GLN A 33 18.45 4.51 -14.05
C GLN A 33 17.31 4.33 -13.07
N GLN A 34 17.13 5.26 -12.15
CA GLN A 34 16.01 5.21 -11.18
C GLN A 34 14.68 5.52 -11.86
N GLU A 35 14.65 6.47 -12.78
CA GLU A 35 13.46 6.75 -13.57
C GLU A 35 13.06 5.53 -14.41
N ALA A 36 14.02 4.86 -15.07
CA ALA A 36 13.76 3.64 -15.81
C ALA A 36 13.23 2.51 -14.92
N LYS A 37 13.75 2.34 -13.70
CA LYS A 37 13.24 1.36 -12.72
C LYS A 37 11.82 1.69 -12.26
N ILE A 38 11.52 2.96 -12.03
CA ILE A 38 10.18 3.42 -11.63
C ILE A 38 9.19 3.13 -12.75
N GLU A 39 9.53 3.46 -13.99
CA GLU A 39 8.66 3.23 -15.12
C GLU A 39 8.44 1.73 -15.36
N LEU A 40 9.49 0.92 -15.26
CA LEU A 40 9.36 -0.53 -15.31
C LEU A 40 8.45 -1.05 -14.19
N GLY A 41 8.62 -0.60 -12.96
CA GLY A 41 7.77 -0.98 -11.83
C GLY A 41 6.32 -0.62 -12.05
N LYS A 42 6.06 0.56 -12.60
CA LYS A 42 4.72 1.00 -12.98
C LYS A 42 4.11 0.12 -14.09
N MET A 43 4.87 -0.21 -15.10
CA MET A 43 4.41 -1.13 -16.14
C MET A 43 4.05 -2.51 -15.56
N LEU A 44 4.92 -3.05 -14.71
CA LEU A 44 4.71 -4.36 -14.05
C LEU A 44 3.49 -4.35 -13.11
N TRP A 45 3.20 -3.22 -12.47
CA TRP A 45 2.03 -3.08 -11.58
C TRP A 45 0.72 -3.39 -12.29
N PHE A 46 0.58 -2.97 -13.52
CA PHE A 46 -0.62 -3.16 -14.33
C PHE A 46 -0.55 -4.40 -15.26
N ASP A 47 0.59 -5.08 -15.32
CA ASP A 47 0.80 -6.15 -16.29
C ASP A 47 0.21 -7.50 -15.81
N PRO A 48 -0.89 -7.97 -16.40
CA PRO A 48 -1.51 -9.23 -15.99
C PRO A 48 -0.69 -10.46 -16.42
N ARG A 49 0.31 -10.30 -17.29
CA ARG A 49 1.20 -11.39 -17.74
C ARG A 49 2.07 -11.91 -16.59
N LEU A 50 2.20 -11.17 -15.49
CA LEU A 50 2.83 -11.64 -14.26
C LEU A 50 2.01 -12.73 -13.56
N SER A 51 0.74 -12.89 -13.90
CA SER A 51 -0.08 -13.96 -13.34
C SER A 51 -0.13 -15.17 -14.28
N LEU A 52 -0.16 -16.37 -13.73
CA LEU A 52 -0.27 -17.61 -14.47
C LEU A 52 -1.51 -17.64 -15.40
N SER A 53 -2.57 -16.93 -15.02
CA SER A 53 -3.79 -16.79 -15.84
C SER A 53 -3.71 -15.71 -16.90
N GLY A 54 -2.74 -14.81 -16.85
CA GLY A 54 -2.72 -13.60 -17.66
C GLY A 54 -3.87 -12.63 -17.37
N LYS A 55 -4.53 -12.71 -16.21
CA LYS A 55 -5.75 -11.95 -15.89
C LYS A 55 -5.67 -11.16 -14.58
N VAL A 56 -4.67 -11.41 -13.76
CA VAL A 56 -4.50 -10.77 -12.44
C VAL A 56 -3.23 -9.96 -12.45
N SER A 57 -3.31 -8.71 -12.06
CA SER A 57 -2.18 -7.81 -11.82
C SER A 57 -2.19 -7.29 -10.38
N CYS A 58 -1.18 -6.54 -9.97
CA CYS A 58 -1.18 -5.89 -8.65
C CYS A 58 -2.40 -4.97 -8.51
N ASN A 59 -2.74 -4.22 -9.56
CA ASN A 59 -3.89 -3.33 -9.57
C ASN A 59 -5.24 -4.05 -9.43
N THR A 60 -5.31 -5.36 -9.67
CA THR A 60 -6.55 -6.13 -9.49
C THR A 60 -7.01 -6.15 -8.02
N CYS A 61 -6.07 -6.21 -7.08
CA CYS A 61 -6.35 -6.22 -5.64
C CYS A 61 -5.96 -4.91 -4.94
N HIS A 62 -5.18 -4.06 -5.61
CA HIS A 62 -4.75 -2.76 -5.09
C HIS A 62 -5.09 -1.67 -6.09
N ASP A 63 -6.38 -1.53 -6.40
CA ASP A 63 -6.85 -0.56 -7.39
C ASP A 63 -6.54 0.87 -6.95
N LEU A 64 -5.67 1.54 -7.72
CA LEU A 64 -5.25 2.91 -7.42
C LEU A 64 -6.41 3.91 -7.52
N SER A 65 -7.49 3.58 -8.23
CA SER A 65 -8.69 4.41 -8.30
C SER A 65 -9.55 4.33 -7.04
N THR A 66 -9.37 3.29 -6.22
CA THR A 66 -10.10 3.04 -4.98
C THR A 66 -9.19 3.06 -3.74
N ASN A 67 -8.30 4.04 -3.67
CA ASN A 67 -7.36 4.20 -2.56
C ASN A 67 -6.26 3.12 -2.48
N GLY A 68 -5.97 2.40 -3.56
CA GLY A 68 -4.91 1.39 -3.61
C GLY A 68 -5.16 0.18 -2.71
N ALA A 69 -6.40 -0.08 -2.35
CA ALA A 69 -6.84 -1.18 -1.51
C ALA A 69 -7.95 -1.99 -2.20
N ASP A 70 -8.17 -3.24 -1.79
CA ASP A 70 -9.34 -3.99 -2.23
C ASP A 70 -10.58 -3.55 -1.44
N THR A 71 -11.68 -3.34 -2.14
CA THR A 71 -12.98 -3.03 -1.54
C THR A 71 -13.68 -4.26 -0.96
N LYS A 72 -13.19 -5.46 -1.25
CA LYS A 72 -13.71 -6.73 -0.75
C LYS A 72 -13.01 -7.14 0.55
N PRO A 73 -13.70 -7.80 1.47
CA PRO A 73 -13.08 -8.31 2.70
C PRO A 73 -11.91 -9.28 2.45
N LEU A 74 -12.00 -10.06 1.38
CA LEU A 74 -10.96 -10.99 0.95
C LEU A 74 -10.72 -10.77 -0.54
N SER A 75 -9.47 -10.59 -0.93
CA SER A 75 -9.09 -10.42 -2.32
C SER A 75 -9.27 -11.71 -3.12
N ILE A 76 -9.58 -11.56 -4.39
CA ILE A 76 -9.77 -12.68 -5.32
C ILE A 76 -8.63 -12.66 -6.33
N GLY A 77 -7.78 -13.66 -6.26
CA GLY A 77 -6.61 -13.79 -7.12
C GLY A 77 -6.78 -14.82 -8.24
N TYR A 78 -5.68 -15.52 -8.53
CA TYR A 78 -5.60 -16.52 -9.58
C TYR A 78 -6.73 -17.55 -9.53
N ALA A 79 -7.33 -17.84 -10.69
CA ALA A 79 -8.42 -18.81 -10.86
C ALA A 79 -9.62 -18.59 -9.93
N GLY A 80 -9.87 -17.35 -9.48
CA GLY A 80 -10.97 -17.02 -8.60
C GLY A 80 -10.76 -17.45 -7.13
N ARG A 81 -9.55 -17.84 -6.77
CA ARG A 81 -9.21 -18.23 -5.39
C ARG A 81 -9.25 -17.03 -4.47
N LYS A 82 -9.82 -17.24 -3.29
CA LYS A 82 -9.90 -16.20 -2.27
C LYS A 82 -8.63 -16.19 -1.42
N GLY A 83 -8.08 -15.01 -1.20
CA GLY A 83 -7.06 -14.79 -0.18
C GLY A 83 -7.61 -14.98 1.24
N THR A 84 -6.73 -14.90 2.22
CA THR A 84 -7.10 -15.07 3.64
C THR A 84 -7.34 -13.75 4.37
N VAL A 85 -6.90 -12.65 3.76
CA VAL A 85 -7.01 -11.29 4.33
C VAL A 85 -7.37 -10.30 3.22
N ASN A 86 -7.79 -9.10 3.62
CA ASN A 86 -7.97 -7.98 2.72
C ASN A 86 -6.62 -7.47 2.21
N SER A 87 -6.55 -7.00 0.96
CA SER A 87 -5.39 -6.28 0.43
C SER A 87 -5.43 -4.83 0.91
N PRO A 88 -4.51 -4.42 1.79
CA PRO A 88 -4.47 -3.06 2.35
C PRO A 88 -4.07 -2.04 1.29
N THR A 89 -4.22 -0.75 1.62
CA THR A 89 -3.74 0.31 0.75
C THR A 89 -2.23 0.23 0.52
N VAL A 90 -1.81 0.51 -0.71
CA VAL A 90 -0.40 0.62 -1.09
C VAL A 90 0.13 2.05 -0.96
N PHE A 91 -0.76 3.02 -0.74
CA PHE A 91 -0.35 4.41 -0.59
C PHE A 91 0.47 4.59 0.68
N ASN A 92 1.65 5.20 0.52
CA ASN A 92 2.63 5.40 1.60
C ASN A 92 3.07 4.10 2.31
N ALA A 93 2.92 2.94 1.68
CA ALA A 93 3.28 1.65 2.28
C ALA A 93 4.76 1.57 2.68
N GLU A 94 5.65 2.30 2.01
CA GLU A 94 7.07 2.41 2.38
C GLU A 94 7.29 3.01 3.77
N LYS A 95 6.35 3.85 4.25
CA LYS A 95 6.42 4.47 5.58
C LYS A 95 5.99 3.54 6.71
N GLN A 96 5.48 2.36 6.40
CA GLN A 96 5.09 1.37 7.40
C GLN A 96 6.33 0.69 7.99
N ILE A 97 6.26 0.34 9.27
CA ILE A 97 7.37 -0.33 9.99
C ILE A 97 7.66 -1.74 9.49
N ALA A 98 6.69 -2.39 8.88
CA ALA A 98 6.80 -3.70 8.23
C ALA A 98 5.66 -3.89 7.22
N GLN A 99 5.82 -4.85 6.33
CA GLN A 99 4.88 -5.16 5.27
C GLN A 99 4.16 -6.48 5.55
N PHE A 100 3.02 -6.69 4.91
CA PHE A 100 1.98 -7.67 5.22
C PHE A 100 1.30 -7.43 6.58
N TRP A 101 0.14 -8.04 6.79
CA TRP A 101 -0.61 -7.92 8.03
C TRP A 101 0.13 -8.51 9.25
N ASP A 102 0.98 -9.48 9.03
CA ASP A 102 1.79 -10.17 10.05
C ASP A 102 3.21 -9.62 10.20
N GLY A 103 3.58 -8.61 9.40
CA GLY A 103 4.88 -7.95 9.50
C GLY A 103 6.07 -8.80 9.02
N ARG A 104 5.82 -9.91 8.29
CA ARG A 104 6.87 -10.87 7.89
C ARG A 104 7.90 -10.33 6.90
N ALA A 105 7.62 -9.24 6.21
CA ALA A 105 8.59 -8.56 5.34
C ALA A 105 8.94 -7.18 5.89
N LYS A 106 10.23 -6.85 5.88
CA LYS A 106 10.74 -5.58 6.41
C LYS A 106 10.67 -4.44 5.39
N THR A 107 10.70 -4.77 4.11
CA THR A 107 10.76 -3.80 3.02
C THR A 107 9.73 -4.12 1.94
N LEU A 108 9.39 -3.12 1.12
CA LEU A 108 8.54 -3.34 -0.06
C LEU A 108 9.18 -4.28 -1.08
N ALA A 109 10.50 -4.27 -1.19
CA ALA A 109 11.21 -5.17 -2.11
C ALA A 109 11.06 -6.64 -1.69
N GLU A 110 11.13 -6.94 -0.40
CA GLU A 110 10.85 -8.27 0.13
C GLU A 110 9.37 -8.65 -0.06
N GLN A 111 8.47 -7.72 0.24
CA GLN A 111 7.03 -7.93 0.13
C GLN A 111 6.61 -8.29 -1.29
N ALA A 112 7.13 -7.58 -2.30
CA ALA A 112 6.69 -7.71 -3.68
C ALA A 112 6.87 -9.12 -4.27
N THR A 113 7.80 -9.91 -3.75
CA THR A 113 8.02 -11.30 -4.19
C THR A 113 6.94 -12.26 -3.70
N GLY A 114 6.31 -11.97 -2.56
CA GLY A 114 5.30 -12.83 -1.96
C GLY A 114 4.08 -13.05 -2.85
N PRO A 115 3.33 -12.01 -3.23
CA PRO A 115 2.15 -12.13 -4.09
C PRO A 115 2.42 -12.78 -5.43
N ILE A 116 3.60 -12.56 -6.01
CA ILE A 116 3.98 -13.11 -7.32
C ILE A 116 4.00 -14.65 -7.27
N THR A 117 4.50 -15.23 -6.19
CA THR A 117 4.61 -16.69 -6.04
C THR A 117 3.44 -17.33 -5.32
N ASN A 118 2.57 -16.54 -4.67
CA ASN A 118 1.45 -17.06 -3.90
C ASN A 118 0.36 -17.66 -4.81
N PRO A 119 0.00 -18.94 -4.65
CA PRO A 119 -1.02 -19.60 -5.46
C PRO A 119 -2.43 -19.04 -5.27
N LEU A 120 -2.69 -18.27 -4.23
CA LEU A 120 -3.96 -17.60 -3.99
C LEU A 120 -4.04 -16.21 -4.61
N GLU A 121 -2.91 -15.65 -5.05
CA GLU A 121 -2.79 -14.28 -5.53
C GLU A 121 -2.42 -14.27 -7.02
N ILE A 122 -1.19 -13.94 -7.37
CA ILE A 122 -0.71 -13.86 -8.77
C ILE A 122 -0.34 -15.24 -9.32
N CYS A 123 0.20 -16.12 -8.47
CA CYS A 123 0.51 -17.52 -8.81
C CYS A 123 1.45 -17.66 -10.02
N LEU A 124 2.45 -16.81 -10.14
CA LEU A 124 3.51 -17.02 -11.13
C LEU A 124 4.42 -18.14 -10.60
N LEU A 125 4.11 -19.38 -10.99
CA LEU A 125 4.97 -20.51 -10.71
C LEU A 125 6.25 -20.41 -11.54
N TYR A 126 7.38 -20.79 -10.98
CA TYR A 126 8.71 -20.88 -11.60
C TYR A 126 8.78 -21.95 -12.71
N THR A 127 7.82 -21.95 -13.63
CA THR A 127 7.77 -22.92 -14.71
C THR A 127 8.00 -22.31 -16.09
N SER A 128 8.43 -21.05 -16.15
CA SER A 128 8.96 -20.55 -17.41
C SER A 128 10.39 -21.04 -17.56
N PRO A 129 10.70 -21.95 -18.49
CA PRO A 129 12.09 -22.30 -18.75
C PRO A 129 12.80 -21.01 -19.18
N SER A 130 13.87 -20.66 -18.45
CA SER A 130 14.77 -19.60 -18.87
C SER A 130 15.16 -19.86 -20.32
N PRO A 131 15.00 -18.90 -21.23
CA PRO A 131 15.54 -19.08 -22.58
C PRO A 131 17.05 -19.26 -22.44
N ARG A 132 17.55 -20.40 -22.91
CA ARG A 132 18.98 -20.68 -23.00
C ARG A 132 19.55 -19.93 -24.18
#